data_0418df7c8c3306c40866655361a4ccf3
#
_entry.id   0418df7c8c3306c40866655361a4ccf3
#
_cell.length_a   1.000
_cell.length_b   1.000
_cell.length_c   1.000
_cell.angle_alpha   90.00
_cell.angle_beta   90.00
_cell.angle_gamma   90.00
#
_symmetry.space_group_name_H-M   'P 1'
#
loop_
_entity.id
_entity.type
_entity.pdbx_description
1 polymer ?
#
loop_
_entity_poly.entity_id
_entity_poly.type
_entity_poly.pdbx_seq_one_letter_code
_entity_poly.pdbx_strand_id
1 'polypeptide(L)'
;MAPKDDLSRSETIFDRFREAVVLAKSLNFNVASALLHISQPTLTRHIANLERELGFKLFTRFPMALTPEGQYFIAATEKLIADYDKVIAQCRDMAKRSQEAIVINMVFASSSLWGNLVHHAVSQFHGRHPELPMPCFFQNRAIPIDASVFSGESDAGIVFREPSLLPDGCACQLLAEFPLAVYFSGDSPLNGCERVTLEDLSSQHLLCPTSPQLRATFDGAVDVFRRNGCEPHYRVREVDEFGSVPFLLAEDEFVFGNAQGGAALPVTSPLGGRPLAAEKNSYPVYLIYRTDSRKPSFNEFVQLCLDAAREVPRGEE
;
A
#
# COMPACT_ATOMS: atom_id res chain seq x y z
N MET A 1 -35.74 -32.52 11.90
CA MET A 1 -34.62 -33.03 12.73
C MET A 1 -33.38 -32.85 11.88
N ALA A 2 -32.70 -31.68 12.00
CA ALA A 2 -31.52 -31.34 11.23
C ALA A 2 -30.27 -31.96 11.90
N PRO A 3 -29.27 -32.42 11.13
CA PRO A 3 -28.06 -32.97 11.70
C PRO A 3 -27.27 -31.82 12.37
N LYS A 4 -26.85 -32.05 13.60
CA LYS A 4 -25.90 -31.22 14.30
C LYS A 4 -24.56 -31.32 13.56
N ASP A 5 -24.13 -30.26 12.93
CA ASP A 5 -22.77 -30.08 12.39
C ASP A 5 -21.77 -30.21 13.55
N ASP A 6 -21.18 -31.41 13.64
CA ASP A 6 -19.99 -31.68 14.43
C ASP A 6 -18.77 -31.14 13.62
N LEU A 7 -18.66 -29.83 13.57
CA LEU A 7 -17.41 -29.15 13.19
C LEU A 7 -16.43 -29.31 14.37
N SER A 8 -15.93 -30.54 14.55
CA SER A 8 -14.71 -30.76 15.31
C SER A 8 -13.65 -29.80 14.70
N ARG A 9 -13.15 -28.87 15.50
CA ARG A 9 -12.08 -27.93 15.11
C ARG A 9 -10.97 -28.77 14.48
N SER A 10 -10.90 -28.78 13.16
CA SER A 10 -9.76 -29.29 12.41
C SER A 10 -8.57 -28.43 12.83
N GLU A 11 -7.64 -29.01 13.59
CA GLU A 11 -6.39 -28.36 13.96
C GLU A 11 -5.68 -27.90 12.71
N THR A 12 -5.49 -26.59 12.62
CA THR A 12 -4.75 -26.00 11.52
C THR A 12 -3.25 -26.19 11.77
N ILE A 13 -2.45 -26.14 10.72
CA ILE A 13 -0.98 -26.14 10.83
C ILE A 13 -0.50 -24.98 11.72
N PHE A 14 -1.19 -23.82 11.68
CA PHE A 14 -0.91 -22.67 12.52
C PHE A 14 -1.13 -22.92 14.02
N ASP A 15 -2.10 -23.74 14.38
CA ASP A 15 -2.31 -24.12 15.79
C ASP A 15 -1.10 -24.90 16.31
N ARG A 16 -0.60 -25.86 15.54
CA ARG A 16 0.63 -26.61 15.89
C ARG A 16 1.87 -25.72 15.95
N PHE A 17 1.95 -24.71 15.08
CA PHE A 17 3.04 -23.71 15.13
C PHE A 17 2.97 -22.89 16.42
N ARG A 18 1.79 -22.43 16.84
CA ARG A 18 1.59 -21.72 18.10
C ARG A 18 1.97 -22.59 19.30
N GLU A 19 1.57 -23.87 19.30
CA GLU A 19 1.94 -24.82 20.35
C GLU A 19 3.47 -24.98 20.46
N ALA A 20 4.18 -25.09 19.33
CA ALA A 20 5.62 -25.21 19.30
C ALA A 20 6.30 -23.93 19.83
N VAL A 21 5.78 -22.75 19.49
CA VAL A 21 6.27 -21.45 19.99
C VAL A 21 6.06 -21.33 21.50
N VAL A 22 4.88 -21.71 22.02
CA VAL A 22 4.61 -21.67 23.47
C VAL A 22 5.53 -22.63 24.22
N LEU A 23 5.74 -23.83 23.67
CA LEU A 23 6.67 -24.80 24.25
C LEU A 23 8.11 -24.28 24.24
N ALA A 24 8.53 -23.60 23.17
CA ALA A 24 9.87 -23.03 23.08
C ALA A 24 10.14 -21.96 24.14
N LYS A 25 9.13 -21.16 24.50
CA LYS A 25 9.23 -20.12 25.54
C LYS A 25 9.33 -20.68 26.95
N SER A 26 8.66 -21.80 27.22
CA SER A 26 8.61 -22.38 28.55
C SER A 26 9.66 -23.47 28.76
N LEU A 27 10.12 -24.13 27.68
CA LEU A 27 10.95 -25.34 27.67
C LEU A 27 10.44 -26.42 28.65
N ASN A 28 9.13 -26.45 28.89
CA ASN A 28 8.47 -27.36 29.82
C ASN A 28 7.08 -27.74 29.31
N PHE A 29 6.87 -29.01 29.02
CA PHE A 29 5.61 -29.53 28.49
C PHE A 29 4.42 -29.31 29.43
N ASN A 30 4.61 -29.42 30.76
CA ASN A 30 3.53 -29.20 31.71
C ASN A 30 3.10 -27.72 31.74
N VAL A 31 4.07 -26.80 31.73
CA VAL A 31 3.79 -25.35 31.69
C VAL A 31 3.14 -24.98 30.38
N ALA A 32 3.71 -25.44 29.25
CA ALA A 32 3.14 -25.15 27.93
C ALA A 32 1.71 -25.69 27.75
N SER A 33 1.46 -26.93 28.18
CA SER A 33 0.11 -27.52 28.07
C SER A 33 -0.92 -26.78 28.93
N ALA A 34 -0.54 -26.31 30.11
CA ALA A 34 -1.41 -25.48 30.95
C ALA A 34 -1.73 -24.14 30.28
N LEU A 35 -0.73 -23.46 29.69
CA LEU A 35 -0.91 -22.21 28.95
C LEU A 35 -1.81 -22.37 27.70
N LEU A 36 -1.71 -23.52 27.05
CA LEU A 36 -2.50 -23.85 25.85
C LEU A 36 -3.87 -24.45 26.15
N HIS A 37 -4.18 -24.70 27.44
CA HIS A 37 -5.42 -25.36 27.89
C HIS A 37 -5.67 -26.74 27.23
N ILE A 38 -4.59 -27.50 27.00
CA ILE A 38 -4.65 -28.87 26.49
C ILE A 38 -3.91 -29.84 27.44
N SER A 39 -4.11 -31.14 27.26
CA SER A 39 -3.39 -32.13 28.06
C SER A 39 -1.93 -32.24 27.62
N GLN A 40 -1.04 -32.53 28.57
CA GLN A 40 0.39 -32.73 28.24
C GLN A 40 0.63 -33.90 27.25
N PRO A 41 -0.07 -35.05 27.31
CA PRO A 41 0.02 -36.08 26.26
C PRO A 41 -0.39 -35.60 24.88
N THR A 42 -1.42 -34.73 24.80
CA THR A 42 -1.86 -34.11 23.55
C THR A 42 -0.77 -33.24 22.95
N LEU A 43 -0.22 -32.29 23.73
CA LEU A 43 0.89 -31.44 23.28
C LEU A 43 2.09 -32.27 22.82
N THR A 44 2.46 -33.32 23.58
CA THR A 44 3.57 -34.21 23.20
C THR A 44 3.33 -34.87 21.85
N ARG A 45 2.12 -35.34 21.59
CA ARG A 45 1.75 -35.93 20.31
C ARG A 45 1.78 -34.91 19.16
N HIS A 46 1.27 -33.70 19.38
CA HIS A 46 1.24 -32.64 18.37
C HIS A 46 2.65 -32.23 17.97
N ILE A 47 3.56 -32.01 18.94
CA ILE A 47 4.96 -31.69 18.67
C ILE A 47 5.66 -32.83 17.94
N ALA A 48 5.45 -34.09 18.36
CA ALA A 48 6.04 -35.24 17.68
C ALA A 48 5.53 -35.40 16.22
N ASN A 49 4.26 -35.09 15.97
CA ASN A 49 3.70 -35.09 14.62
C ASN A 49 4.30 -33.96 13.78
N LEU A 50 4.39 -32.74 14.33
CA LEU A 50 5.00 -31.60 13.66
C LEU A 50 6.45 -31.89 13.27
N GLU A 51 7.27 -32.40 14.19
CA GLU A 51 8.66 -32.76 13.91
C GLU A 51 8.79 -33.86 12.83
N ARG A 52 7.82 -34.79 12.78
CA ARG A 52 7.77 -35.83 11.74
C ARG A 52 7.44 -35.23 10.36
N GLU A 53 6.48 -34.31 10.30
CA GLU A 53 6.10 -33.62 9.07
C GLU A 53 7.23 -32.73 8.56
N LEU A 54 7.96 -32.06 9.46
CA LEU A 54 9.09 -31.20 9.11
C LEU A 54 10.35 -32.02 8.71
N GLY A 55 10.47 -33.26 9.15
CA GLY A 55 11.63 -34.11 8.88
C GLY A 55 12.85 -33.82 9.76
N PHE A 56 12.73 -32.95 10.76
CA PHE A 56 13.78 -32.64 11.72
C PHE A 56 13.21 -32.40 13.12
N LYS A 57 14.10 -32.43 14.14
CA LYS A 57 13.73 -32.20 15.53
C LYS A 57 13.79 -30.73 15.87
N LEU A 58 12.74 -30.23 16.56
CA LEU A 58 12.71 -28.89 17.10
C LEU A 58 13.32 -28.82 18.50
N PHE A 59 13.16 -29.90 19.27
CA PHE A 59 13.55 -29.97 20.68
C PHE A 59 14.43 -31.17 20.97
N THR A 60 15.46 -30.97 21.83
CA THR A 60 16.14 -32.03 22.57
C THR A 60 15.32 -32.36 23.80
N ARG A 61 15.46 -33.60 24.34
CA ARG A 61 14.66 -34.07 25.52
C ARG A 61 15.43 -33.99 26.83
N PHE A 62 16.74 -34.18 26.78
CA PHE A 62 17.60 -34.23 27.97
C PHE A 62 18.96 -33.54 27.67
N PRO A 63 19.19 -32.31 28.14
CA PRO A 63 18.23 -31.37 28.71
C PRO A 63 17.18 -30.91 27.68
N MET A 64 16.02 -30.41 28.15
CA MET A 64 15.04 -29.83 27.29
C MET A 64 15.55 -28.50 26.74
N ALA A 65 15.79 -28.41 25.42
CA ALA A 65 16.31 -27.24 24.73
C ALA A 65 15.89 -27.24 23.27
N LEU A 66 16.01 -26.12 22.59
CA LEU A 66 15.84 -26.07 21.14
C LEU A 66 17.08 -26.64 20.44
N THR A 67 16.85 -27.36 19.35
CA THR A 67 17.92 -27.70 18.40
C THR A 67 18.32 -26.45 17.59
N PRO A 68 19.47 -26.41 16.90
CA PRO A 68 19.80 -25.31 16.00
C PRO A 68 18.72 -25.05 14.95
N GLU A 69 18.19 -26.11 14.34
CA GLU A 69 17.06 -26.05 13.38
C GLU A 69 15.80 -25.54 14.07
N GLY A 70 15.55 -25.98 15.31
CA GLY A 70 14.43 -25.52 16.13
C GLY A 70 14.52 -24.03 16.46
N GLN A 71 15.69 -23.50 16.79
CA GLN A 71 15.87 -22.07 17.04
C GLN A 71 15.52 -21.24 15.82
N TYR A 72 16.04 -21.63 14.65
CA TYR A 72 15.73 -20.94 13.41
C TYR A 72 14.24 -21.04 13.04
N PHE A 73 13.68 -22.26 13.13
CA PHE A 73 12.27 -22.51 12.80
C PHE A 73 11.33 -21.71 13.70
N ILE A 74 11.55 -21.72 15.03
CA ILE A 74 10.68 -20.99 15.98
C ILE A 74 10.74 -19.48 15.73
N ALA A 75 11.92 -18.91 15.52
CA ALA A 75 12.07 -17.48 15.25
C ALA A 75 11.34 -17.05 13.95
N ALA A 76 11.51 -17.85 12.88
CA ALA A 76 10.79 -17.60 11.61
C ALA A 76 9.27 -17.79 11.75
N THR A 77 8.85 -18.79 12.51
CA THR A 77 7.44 -19.13 12.73
C THR A 77 6.72 -18.08 13.58
N GLU A 78 7.36 -17.49 14.57
CA GLU A 78 6.81 -16.37 15.34
C GLU A 78 6.44 -15.19 14.44
N LYS A 79 7.34 -14.85 13.53
CA LYS A 79 7.06 -13.80 12.53
C LYS A 79 5.91 -14.16 11.61
N LEU A 80 5.90 -15.40 11.10
CA LEU A 80 4.84 -15.89 10.22
C LEU A 80 3.46 -15.87 10.89
N ILE A 81 3.38 -16.27 12.17
CA ILE A 81 2.14 -16.22 12.96
C ILE A 81 1.68 -14.75 13.13
N ALA A 82 2.61 -13.85 13.45
CA ALA A 82 2.27 -12.44 13.61
C ALA A 82 1.75 -11.83 12.30
N ASP A 83 2.37 -12.14 11.16
CA ASP A 83 1.91 -11.70 9.84
C ASP A 83 0.54 -12.29 9.49
N TYR A 84 0.31 -13.57 9.75
CA TYR A 84 -0.99 -14.23 9.58
C TYR A 84 -2.08 -13.57 10.45
N ASP A 85 -1.82 -13.36 11.74
CA ASP A 85 -2.78 -12.74 12.65
C ASP A 85 -3.10 -11.30 12.22
N LYS A 86 -2.11 -10.57 11.69
CA LYS A 86 -2.30 -9.24 11.12
C LYS A 86 -3.23 -9.28 9.88
N VAL A 87 -3.01 -10.24 8.98
CA VAL A 87 -3.90 -10.42 7.80
C VAL A 87 -5.33 -10.72 8.24
N ILE A 88 -5.52 -11.65 9.19
CA ILE A 88 -6.86 -11.98 9.69
C ILE A 88 -7.52 -10.77 10.38
N ALA A 89 -6.77 -10.02 11.18
CA ALA A 89 -7.27 -8.80 11.82
C ALA A 89 -7.69 -7.76 10.78
N GLN A 90 -6.88 -7.55 9.74
CA GLN A 90 -7.20 -6.66 8.64
C GLN A 90 -8.46 -7.10 7.88
N CYS A 91 -8.57 -8.40 7.53
CA CYS A 91 -9.77 -8.93 6.88
C CYS A 91 -11.03 -8.75 7.74
N ARG A 92 -10.93 -8.97 9.06
CA ARG A 92 -12.06 -8.75 9.99
C ARG A 92 -12.44 -7.27 10.11
N ASP A 93 -11.43 -6.39 10.15
CA ASP A 93 -11.65 -4.94 10.14
C ASP A 93 -12.28 -4.49 8.82
N MET A 94 -11.79 -5.00 7.69
CA MET A 94 -12.39 -4.75 6.37
C MET A 94 -13.84 -5.23 6.34
N ALA A 95 -14.14 -6.43 6.82
CA ALA A 95 -15.50 -6.95 6.88
C ALA A 95 -16.43 -6.12 7.76
N LYS A 96 -15.93 -5.53 8.85
CA LYS A 96 -16.70 -4.60 9.68
C LYS A 96 -16.85 -3.21 9.04
N ARG A 97 -15.77 -2.68 8.45
CA ARG A 97 -15.77 -1.35 7.82
C ARG A 97 -16.47 -1.33 6.46
N SER A 98 -16.45 -2.45 5.73
CA SER A 98 -17.05 -2.54 4.38
C SER A 98 -18.57 -2.31 4.38
N GLN A 99 -19.23 -2.40 5.53
CA GLN A 99 -20.67 -2.17 5.61
C GLN A 99 -21.07 -0.69 5.69
N GLU A 100 -20.22 0.21 6.21
CA GLU A 100 -20.61 1.59 6.51
C GLU A 100 -19.60 2.66 6.07
N ALA A 101 -18.29 2.46 6.26
CA ALA A 101 -17.29 3.46 5.94
C ALA A 101 -16.87 3.44 4.45
N ILE A 102 -16.76 4.60 3.83
CA ILE A 102 -16.17 4.77 2.49
C ILE A 102 -14.68 4.45 2.57
N VAL A 103 -14.18 3.59 1.69
CA VAL A 103 -12.77 3.19 1.61
C VAL A 103 -12.13 3.78 0.36
N ILE A 104 -11.06 4.55 0.55
CA ILE A 104 -10.34 5.24 -0.53
C ILE A 104 -8.94 4.65 -0.64
N ASN A 105 -8.52 4.29 -1.85
CA ASN A 105 -7.14 3.88 -2.12
C ASN A 105 -6.40 4.96 -2.91
N MET A 106 -5.26 5.41 -2.39
CA MET A 106 -4.44 6.42 -3.06
C MET A 106 -2.99 6.36 -2.59
N VAL A 107 -2.08 6.83 -3.42
CA VAL A 107 -0.72 7.11 -2.98
C VAL A 107 -0.75 8.35 -2.09
N PHE A 108 -0.48 8.14 -0.80
CA PHE A 108 -0.49 9.22 0.17
C PHE A 108 0.83 9.99 0.10
N ALA A 109 0.76 11.25 -0.32
CA ALA A 109 1.82 12.23 -0.16
C ALA A 109 1.22 13.42 0.60
N SER A 110 1.66 13.63 1.82
CA SER A 110 1.11 14.63 2.75
C SER A 110 1.17 16.08 2.22
N SER A 111 1.96 16.34 1.20
CA SER A 111 2.10 17.64 0.54
C SER A 111 1.58 17.66 -0.90
N SER A 112 0.89 16.61 -1.34
CA SER A 112 0.37 16.55 -2.70
C SER A 112 -0.96 17.31 -2.83
N LEU A 113 -1.16 17.98 -3.97
CA LEU A 113 -2.42 18.68 -4.24
C LEU A 113 -3.63 17.76 -4.23
N TRP A 114 -3.49 16.54 -4.76
CA TRP A 114 -4.57 15.53 -4.69
C TRP A 114 -4.85 15.05 -3.27
N GLY A 115 -3.82 15.00 -2.40
CA GLY A 115 -3.98 14.72 -0.97
C GLY A 115 -4.81 15.79 -0.30
N ASN A 116 -4.54 17.06 -0.58
CA ASN A 116 -5.31 18.19 -0.06
C ASN A 116 -6.75 18.19 -0.59
N LEU A 117 -6.95 17.87 -1.88
CA LEU A 117 -8.26 17.76 -2.51
C LEU A 117 -9.11 16.70 -1.81
N VAL A 118 -8.57 15.49 -1.65
CA VAL A 118 -9.28 14.40 -0.98
C VAL A 118 -9.52 14.73 0.50
N HIS A 119 -8.54 15.34 1.18
CA HIS A 119 -8.70 15.78 2.56
C HIS A 119 -9.84 16.79 2.70
N HIS A 120 -9.95 17.75 1.78
CA HIS A 120 -11.03 18.73 1.76
C HIS A 120 -12.40 18.06 1.57
N ALA A 121 -12.50 17.13 0.62
CA ALA A 121 -13.72 16.36 0.39
C ALA A 121 -14.11 15.51 1.63
N VAL A 122 -13.15 14.84 2.26
CA VAL A 122 -13.36 14.07 3.50
C VAL A 122 -13.84 14.97 4.63
N SER A 123 -13.23 16.14 4.81
CA SER A 123 -13.60 17.11 5.84
C SER A 123 -15.01 17.65 5.63
N GLN A 124 -15.38 18.01 4.40
CA GLN A 124 -16.74 18.46 4.06
C GLN A 124 -17.77 17.34 4.25
N PHE A 125 -17.44 16.12 3.83
CA PHE A 125 -18.30 14.96 4.01
C PHE A 125 -18.60 14.71 5.49
N HIS A 126 -17.59 14.68 6.33
CA HIS A 126 -17.75 14.49 7.78
C HIS A 126 -18.54 15.64 8.42
N GLY A 127 -18.32 16.89 7.97
CA GLY A 127 -19.08 18.03 8.44
C GLY A 127 -20.58 17.96 8.11
N ARG A 128 -20.94 17.34 6.97
CA ARG A 128 -22.35 17.16 6.53
C ARG A 128 -23.00 15.91 7.14
N HIS A 129 -22.20 14.88 7.40
CA HIS A 129 -22.63 13.56 7.87
C HIS A 129 -21.85 13.14 9.12
N PRO A 130 -21.96 13.87 10.26
CA PRO A 130 -21.23 13.54 11.48
C PRO A 130 -21.65 12.19 12.08
N GLU A 131 -22.83 11.68 11.71
CA GLU A 131 -23.35 10.37 12.11
C GLU A 131 -22.73 9.20 11.34
N LEU A 132 -22.15 9.45 10.16
CA LEU A 132 -21.52 8.40 9.34
C LEU A 132 -20.05 8.21 9.72
N PRO A 133 -19.52 7.00 9.54
CA PRO A 133 -18.10 6.78 9.70
C PRO A 133 -17.28 7.66 8.75
N MET A 134 -16.19 8.25 9.27
CA MET A 134 -15.25 9.01 8.44
C MET A 134 -14.69 8.10 7.34
N PRO A 135 -14.59 8.60 6.09
CA PRO A 135 -13.90 7.87 5.02
C PRO A 135 -12.51 7.44 5.46
N CYS A 136 -12.15 6.20 5.19
CA CYS A 136 -10.87 5.63 5.59
C CYS A 136 -9.99 5.29 4.39
N PHE A 137 -8.68 5.28 4.60
CA PHE A 137 -7.73 4.99 3.54
C PHE A 137 -7.36 3.50 3.55
N PHE A 138 -7.37 2.90 2.35
CA PHE A 138 -6.93 1.54 2.14
C PHE A 138 -5.39 1.46 2.19
N GLN A 139 -4.86 0.51 2.97
CA GLN A 139 -3.42 0.44 3.21
C GLN A 139 -2.73 -0.80 2.64
N ASN A 140 -3.42 -1.60 1.82
CA ASN A 140 -2.78 -2.75 1.20
C ASN A 140 -1.92 -2.32 0.00
N ARG A 141 -0.62 -2.25 0.21
CA ARG A 141 0.37 -1.82 -0.81
C ARG A 141 0.70 -2.89 -1.84
N ALA A 142 0.25 -4.12 -1.64
CA ALA A 142 0.48 -5.24 -2.55
C ALA A 142 -0.47 -5.23 -3.77
N ILE A 143 -1.52 -4.40 -3.73
CA ILE A 143 -2.56 -4.36 -4.76
C ILE A 143 -2.53 -2.99 -5.46
N PRO A 144 -2.53 -2.94 -6.80
CA PRO A 144 -2.71 -1.70 -7.55
C PRO A 144 -3.99 -0.97 -7.16
N ILE A 145 -4.01 0.35 -7.27
CA ILE A 145 -5.14 1.18 -6.82
C ILE A 145 -6.41 0.84 -7.61
N ASP A 146 -6.32 0.76 -8.92
CA ASP A 146 -7.42 0.38 -9.81
C ASP A 146 -7.94 -1.02 -9.51
N ALA A 147 -7.06 -2.00 -9.34
CA ALA A 147 -7.43 -3.36 -8.99
C ALA A 147 -8.20 -3.44 -7.66
N SER A 148 -7.84 -2.61 -6.66
CA SER A 148 -8.55 -2.58 -5.38
C SER A 148 -9.98 -2.03 -5.51
N VAL A 149 -10.19 -1.06 -6.41
CA VAL A 149 -11.54 -0.54 -6.71
C VAL A 149 -12.35 -1.56 -7.52
N PHE A 150 -11.73 -2.21 -8.51
CA PHE A 150 -12.39 -3.21 -9.35
C PHE A 150 -12.83 -4.45 -8.57
N SER A 151 -12.02 -4.87 -7.59
CA SER A 151 -12.36 -5.99 -6.71
C SER A 151 -13.39 -5.63 -5.62
N GLY A 152 -13.65 -4.34 -5.39
CA GLY A 152 -14.51 -3.86 -4.30
C GLY A 152 -13.82 -3.81 -2.93
N GLU A 153 -12.50 -3.97 -2.87
CA GLU A 153 -11.73 -3.76 -1.64
C GLU A 153 -11.67 -2.29 -1.23
N SER A 154 -11.76 -1.38 -2.21
CA SER A 154 -11.99 0.05 -1.99
C SER A 154 -13.17 0.55 -2.82
N ASP A 155 -13.83 1.60 -2.35
CA ASP A 155 -14.97 2.22 -3.05
C ASP A 155 -14.51 3.23 -4.09
N ALA A 156 -13.39 3.89 -3.82
CA ALA A 156 -12.78 4.88 -4.68
C ALA A 156 -11.26 4.80 -4.65
N GLY A 157 -10.62 5.36 -5.67
CA GLY A 157 -9.17 5.46 -5.74
C GLY A 157 -8.71 6.65 -6.57
N ILE A 158 -7.48 7.11 -6.32
CA ILE A 158 -6.82 8.14 -7.11
C ILE A 158 -5.77 7.49 -7.98
N VAL A 159 -5.90 7.64 -9.29
CA VAL A 159 -4.95 7.10 -10.28
C VAL A 159 -4.42 8.23 -11.18
N PHE A 160 -3.25 8.00 -11.78
CA PHE A 160 -2.55 9.00 -12.60
C PHE A 160 -2.60 8.68 -14.10
N ARG A 161 -3.41 7.72 -14.45
CA ARG A 161 -3.70 7.30 -15.81
C ARG A 161 -5.12 6.78 -15.87
N GLU A 162 -5.82 7.08 -16.95
CA GLU A 162 -7.10 6.45 -17.22
C GLU A 162 -6.90 4.95 -17.45
N PRO A 163 -7.65 4.07 -16.76
CA PRO A 163 -7.58 2.63 -16.97
C PRO A 163 -7.94 2.26 -18.40
N SER A 164 -7.18 1.36 -19.02
CA SER A 164 -7.45 0.89 -20.40
C SER A 164 -8.76 0.11 -20.52
N LEU A 165 -9.20 -0.49 -19.42
CA LEU A 165 -10.47 -1.22 -19.30
C LEU A 165 -11.14 -0.80 -18.00
N LEU A 166 -12.38 -0.38 -18.08
CA LEU A 166 -13.20 -0.04 -16.94
C LEU A 166 -14.31 -1.11 -16.80
N PRO A 167 -14.30 -1.90 -15.71
CA PRO A 167 -15.33 -2.92 -15.48
C PRO A 167 -16.73 -2.29 -15.29
N ASP A 168 -17.76 -3.08 -15.56
CA ASP A 168 -19.14 -2.72 -15.20
C ASP A 168 -19.23 -2.41 -13.69
N GLY A 169 -19.99 -1.39 -13.34
CA GLY A 169 -20.11 -0.94 -11.95
C GLY A 169 -18.96 -0.06 -11.46
N CYS A 170 -18.03 0.35 -12.34
CA CYS A 170 -16.99 1.33 -12.05
C CYS A 170 -17.09 2.54 -12.97
N ALA A 171 -16.62 3.69 -12.51
CA ALA A 171 -16.45 4.91 -13.29
C ALA A 171 -15.08 5.53 -13.06
N CYS A 172 -14.60 6.27 -14.05
CA CYS A 172 -13.36 7.03 -13.97
C CYS A 172 -13.63 8.45 -14.44
N GLN A 173 -13.22 9.46 -13.66
CA GLN A 173 -13.39 10.87 -13.99
C GLN A 173 -12.11 11.63 -13.74
N LEU A 174 -11.74 12.49 -14.70
CA LEU A 174 -10.62 13.41 -14.54
C LEU A 174 -10.96 14.42 -13.44
N LEU A 175 -10.13 14.47 -12.40
CA LEU A 175 -10.22 15.49 -11.36
C LEU A 175 -9.51 16.76 -11.78
N ALA A 176 -8.22 16.64 -12.09
CA ALA A 176 -7.39 17.78 -12.46
C ALA A 176 -6.16 17.33 -13.25
N GLU A 177 -5.52 18.28 -13.92
CA GLU A 177 -4.18 18.13 -14.46
C GLU A 177 -3.23 19.07 -13.72
N PHE A 178 -2.11 18.52 -13.27
CA PHE A 178 -1.13 19.28 -12.51
C PHE A 178 0.17 19.44 -13.30
N PRO A 179 0.75 20.63 -13.35
CA PRO A 179 2.05 20.83 -13.96
C PRO A 179 3.11 20.02 -13.21
N LEU A 180 4.04 19.44 -13.96
CA LEU A 180 5.06 18.54 -13.44
C LEU A 180 6.35 19.26 -13.08
N ALA A 181 6.95 18.78 -11.99
CA ALA A 181 8.35 19.01 -11.67
C ALA A 181 9.13 17.69 -11.68
N VAL A 182 10.40 17.80 -11.98
CA VAL A 182 11.38 16.73 -11.88
C VAL A 182 12.08 16.85 -10.52
N TYR A 183 12.07 15.79 -9.72
CA TYR A 183 12.76 15.70 -8.44
C TYR A 183 13.95 14.77 -8.58
N PHE A 184 15.11 15.18 -8.10
CA PHE A 184 16.38 14.48 -8.24
C PHE A 184 17.26 14.71 -7.02
N SER A 185 18.32 13.91 -6.87
CA SER A 185 19.31 14.07 -5.80
C SER A 185 19.95 15.46 -5.82
N GLY A 186 20.29 16.01 -4.66
CA GLY A 186 21.04 17.27 -4.54
C GLY A 186 22.37 17.27 -5.29
N ASP A 187 22.96 16.11 -5.53
CA ASP A 187 24.23 15.94 -6.27
C ASP A 187 24.02 15.71 -7.79
N SER A 188 22.78 15.73 -8.26
CA SER A 188 22.46 15.53 -9.68
C SER A 188 22.95 16.68 -10.56
N PRO A 189 23.45 16.41 -11.79
CA PRO A 189 23.78 17.46 -12.76
C PRO A 189 22.58 18.34 -13.13
N LEU A 190 21.35 17.88 -12.92
CA LEU A 190 20.12 18.64 -13.14
C LEU A 190 20.00 19.88 -12.22
N ASN A 191 20.78 19.97 -11.16
CA ASN A 191 20.79 21.14 -10.27
C ASN A 191 21.18 22.44 -10.98
N GLY A 192 21.97 22.37 -12.06
CA GLY A 192 22.34 23.48 -12.88
C GLY A 192 21.25 24.05 -13.79
N CYS A 193 20.12 23.34 -13.94
CA CYS A 193 19.03 23.73 -14.81
C CYS A 193 18.03 24.63 -14.04
N GLU A 194 17.51 25.67 -14.69
CA GLU A 194 16.35 26.43 -14.18
C GLU A 194 15.04 25.63 -14.43
N ARG A 195 14.96 24.97 -15.57
CA ARG A 195 13.90 24.05 -16.00
C ARG A 195 14.55 22.81 -16.61
N VAL A 196 13.95 21.65 -16.41
CA VAL A 196 14.46 20.38 -16.95
C VAL A 196 13.69 20.01 -18.20
N THR A 197 14.38 19.73 -19.29
CA THR A 197 13.78 19.26 -20.55
C THR A 197 13.77 17.72 -20.61
N LEU A 198 13.00 17.15 -21.53
CA LEU A 198 13.03 15.71 -21.76
C LEU A 198 14.39 15.26 -22.37
N GLU A 199 15.11 16.14 -23.03
CA GLU A 199 16.47 15.89 -23.53
C GLU A 199 17.47 15.77 -22.37
N ASP A 200 17.38 16.63 -21.36
CA ASP A 200 18.19 16.54 -20.14
C ASP A 200 17.96 15.20 -19.41
N LEU A 201 16.73 14.65 -19.48
CA LEU A 201 16.35 13.37 -18.88
C LEU A 201 16.77 12.15 -19.71
N SER A 202 17.22 12.33 -20.94
CA SER A 202 17.61 11.22 -21.84
C SER A 202 18.80 10.41 -21.31
N SER A 203 19.67 11.03 -20.51
CA SER A 203 20.82 10.38 -19.85
C SER A 203 20.53 9.97 -18.39
N GLN A 204 19.33 10.22 -17.91
CA GLN A 204 18.91 9.96 -16.55
C GLN A 204 17.98 8.76 -16.48
N HIS A 205 17.75 8.23 -15.28
CA HIS A 205 16.87 7.07 -15.07
C HIS A 205 15.66 7.46 -14.22
N LEU A 206 14.48 7.26 -14.77
CA LEU A 206 13.24 7.34 -13.99
C LEU A 206 13.20 6.19 -12.97
N LEU A 207 13.01 6.50 -11.69
CA LEU A 207 12.88 5.50 -10.64
C LEU A 207 11.60 4.69 -10.84
N CYS A 208 11.74 3.38 -10.97
CA CYS A 208 10.65 2.42 -11.08
C CYS A 208 10.49 1.65 -9.77
N PRO A 209 9.46 1.93 -8.96
CA PRO A 209 9.24 1.22 -7.70
C PRO A 209 8.76 -0.22 -7.93
N THR A 210 9.17 -1.13 -7.04
CA THR A 210 8.65 -2.51 -7.04
C THR A 210 7.26 -2.62 -6.44
N SER A 211 6.88 -1.69 -5.56
CA SER A 211 5.55 -1.65 -4.94
C SER A 211 4.45 -1.45 -5.98
N PRO A 212 3.44 -2.33 -6.07
CA PRO A 212 2.32 -2.19 -7.02
C PRO A 212 1.54 -0.89 -6.86
N GLN A 213 1.38 -0.40 -5.63
CA GLN A 213 0.68 0.85 -5.35
C GLN A 213 1.44 2.07 -5.90
N LEU A 214 2.76 2.11 -5.72
CA LEU A 214 3.60 3.19 -6.24
C LEU A 214 3.81 3.09 -7.75
N ARG A 215 3.58 1.91 -8.34
CA ARG A 215 3.71 1.69 -9.78
C ARG A 215 2.79 2.61 -10.58
N ALA A 216 1.64 2.98 -10.04
CA ALA A 216 0.72 3.90 -10.72
C ALA A 216 1.35 5.27 -11.00
N THR A 217 2.21 5.79 -10.11
CA THR A 217 2.93 7.05 -10.33
C THR A 217 3.99 6.92 -11.42
N PHE A 218 4.68 5.78 -11.44
CA PHE A 218 5.66 5.46 -12.49
C PHE A 218 4.98 5.33 -13.87
N ASP A 219 3.88 4.60 -13.96
CA ASP A 219 3.16 4.39 -15.22
C ASP A 219 2.65 5.73 -15.78
N GLY A 220 2.13 6.61 -14.90
CA GLY A 220 1.77 7.97 -15.30
C GLY A 220 2.98 8.78 -15.80
N ALA A 221 4.15 8.64 -15.16
CA ALA A 221 5.39 9.27 -15.61
C ALA A 221 5.82 8.78 -17.00
N VAL A 222 5.76 7.48 -17.25
CA VAL A 222 6.03 6.90 -18.58
C VAL A 222 5.08 7.45 -19.64
N ASP A 223 3.80 7.64 -19.30
CA ASP A 223 2.81 8.21 -20.22
C ASP A 223 3.11 9.69 -20.58
N VAL A 224 3.77 10.44 -19.68
CA VAL A 224 4.25 11.81 -20.02
C VAL A 224 5.32 11.73 -21.12
N PHE A 225 6.29 10.83 -21.01
CA PHE A 225 7.30 10.64 -22.04
C PHE A 225 6.67 10.25 -23.38
N ARG A 226 5.76 9.27 -23.37
CA ARG A 226 5.08 8.77 -24.57
C ARG A 226 4.25 9.83 -25.26
N ARG A 227 3.53 10.66 -24.52
CA ARG A 227 2.76 11.79 -25.08
C ARG A 227 3.63 12.83 -25.73
N ASN A 228 4.90 12.92 -25.37
CA ASN A 228 5.90 13.79 -25.98
C ASN A 228 6.79 13.06 -27.02
N GLY A 229 6.43 11.82 -27.41
CA GLY A 229 7.09 11.07 -28.47
C GLY A 229 8.41 10.41 -28.09
N CYS A 230 8.67 10.20 -26.81
CA CYS A 230 9.89 9.55 -26.30
C CYS A 230 9.59 8.49 -25.25
N GLU A 231 10.61 7.68 -24.91
CA GLU A 231 10.53 6.67 -23.86
C GLU A 231 11.60 6.96 -22.79
N PRO A 232 11.31 6.82 -21.49
CA PRO A 232 12.30 7.03 -20.46
C PRO A 232 13.23 5.82 -20.31
N HIS A 233 14.49 6.06 -19.99
CA HIS A 233 15.29 5.05 -19.31
C HIS A 233 14.79 4.94 -17.86
N TYR A 234 14.75 3.73 -17.31
CA TYR A 234 14.31 3.55 -15.93
C TYR A 234 15.16 2.54 -15.16
N ARG A 235 15.17 2.69 -13.84
CA ARG A 235 15.86 1.77 -12.94
C ARG A 235 14.90 1.27 -11.88
N VAL A 236 14.83 -0.06 -11.73
CA VAL A 236 13.96 -0.70 -10.72
C VAL A 236 14.60 -0.56 -9.34
N ARG A 237 13.82 -0.08 -8.37
CA ARG A 237 14.22 0.06 -6.97
C ARG A 237 13.18 -0.54 -6.05
N GLU A 238 13.66 -1.15 -4.97
CA GLU A 238 12.80 -1.59 -3.87
C GLU A 238 12.40 -0.36 -3.05
N VAL A 239 11.18 0.10 -3.27
CA VAL A 239 10.59 1.27 -2.61
C VAL A 239 9.19 0.93 -2.18
N ASP A 240 8.97 0.92 -0.87
CA ASP A 240 7.68 0.60 -0.25
C ASP A 240 6.88 1.85 0.10
N GLU A 241 7.55 2.99 0.31
CA GLU A 241 6.94 4.25 0.72
C GLU A 241 7.45 5.41 -0.11
N PHE A 242 6.54 6.28 -0.54
CA PHE A 242 6.91 7.48 -1.27
C PHE A 242 7.84 8.41 -0.46
N GLY A 243 7.69 8.43 0.87
CA GLY A 243 8.54 9.21 1.77
C GLY A 243 10.01 8.77 1.84
N SER A 244 10.33 7.55 1.40
CA SER A 244 11.71 7.06 1.33
C SER A 244 12.44 7.45 0.03
N VAL A 245 11.71 7.84 -1.01
CA VAL A 245 12.27 8.22 -2.33
C VAL A 245 13.39 9.26 -2.22
N PRO A 246 13.27 10.34 -1.41
CA PRO A 246 14.34 11.35 -1.28
C PRO A 246 15.70 10.81 -0.87
N PHE A 247 15.71 9.68 -0.14
CA PHE A 247 16.93 9.06 0.39
C PHE A 247 17.49 7.97 -0.52
N LEU A 248 16.75 7.61 -1.58
CA LEU A 248 17.08 6.49 -2.46
C LEU A 248 17.54 6.92 -3.86
N LEU A 249 17.32 8.18 -4.25
CA LEU A 249 17.70 8.68 -5.58
C LEU A 249 19.22 8.79 -5.71
N ALA A 250 19.78 8.09 -6.69
CA ALA A 250 21.17 8.28 -7.12
C ALA A 250 21.31 9.59 -7.92
N GLU A 251 22.55 10.00 -8.18
CA GLU A 251 22.85 11.25 -8.93
C GLU A 251 22.22 11.29 -10.33
N ASP A 252 22.06 10.12 -10.95
CA ASP A 252 21.48 9.91 -12.28
C ASP A 252 20.03 9.44 -12.26
N GLU A 253 19.35 9.55 -11.12
CA GLU A 253 17.96 9.12 -10.96
C GLU A 253 17.03 10.30 -10.67
N PHE A 254 15.79 10.17 -11.15
CA PHE A 254 14.76 11.17 -10.92
C PHE A 254 13.37 10.53 -10.73
N VAL A 255 12.44 11.33 -10.18
CA VAL A 255 11.00 11.05 -10.15
C VAL A 255 10.23 12.28 -10.58
N PHE A 256 9.00 12.08 -11.06
CA PHE A 256 8.08 13.19 -11.26
C PHE A 256 7.25 13.45 -10.01
N GLY A 257 6.92 14.71 -9.83
CA GLY A 257 5.97 15.18 -8.84
C GLY A 257 5.29 16.45 -9.32
N ASN A 258 4.50 17.05 -8.46
CA ASN A 258 3.80 18.29 -8.77
C ASN A 258 4.74 19.50 -8.69
N ALA A 259 4.71 20.39 -9.68
CA ALA A 259 5.51 21.61 -9.73
C ALA A 259 5.23 22.57 -8.56
N GLN A 260 4.01 22.62 -8.06
CA GLN A 260 3.65 23.47 -6.91
C GLN A 260 4.23 22.94 -5.58
N GLY A 261 4.51 21.63 -5.48
CA GLY A 261 5.21 21.04 -4.34
C GLY A 261 6.71 21.37 -4.32
N GLY A 262 7.34 21.62 -5.48
CA GLY A 262 8.76 21.93 -5.61
C GLY A 262 9.17 23.31 -5.07
N ALA A 263 8.27 24.27 -5.11
CA ALA A 263 8.49 25.60 -4.49
C ALA A 263 8.51 25.54 -2.94
N ALA A 264 8.08 24.44 -2.36
CA ALA A 264 7.95 24.21 -0.91
C ALA A 264 8.93 23.18 -0.35
N LEU A 265 9.92 22.69 -1.15
CA LEU A 265 10.96 21.85 -0.57
C LEU A 265 11.74 22.65 0.48
N PRO A 266 11.88 22.15 1.71
CA PRO A 266 12.71 22.82 2.72
C PRO A 266 14.12 23.08 2.15
N VAL A 267 14.74 24.19 2.52
CA VAL A 267 16.13 24.52 2.14
C VAL A 267 17.11 23.39 2.51
N THR A 268 16.72 22.55 3.47
CA THR A 268 17.47 21.38 3.93
C THR A 268 17.06 20.08 3.23
N SER A 269 16.21 20.14 2.17
CA SER A 269 15.83 18.94 1.44
C SER A 269 17.04 18.34 0.71
N PRO A 270 17.27 17.02 0.79
CA PRO A 270 18.28 16.35 -0.01
C PRO A 270 17.93 16.30 -1.50
N LEU A 271 16.73 16.77 -1.88
CA LEU A 271 16.23 16.76 -3.25
C LEU A 271 16.33 18.16 -3.88
N GLY A 272 16.80 18.20 -5.13
CA GLY A 272 16.50 19.25 -6.07
C GLY A 272 15.12 19.07 -6.71
N GLY A 273 14.47 20.15 -7.10
CA GLY A 273 13.21 20.15 -7.83
C GLY A 273 13.19 21.23 -8.88
N ARG A 274 12.81 20.91 -10.11
CA ARG A 274 12.72 21.86 -11.23
C ARG A 274 11.47 21.61 -12.06
N PRO A 275 10.81 22.63 -12.57
CA PRO A 275 9.69 22.47 -13.49
C PRO A 275 10.11 21.70 -14.74
N LEU A 276 9.24 20.80 -15.22
CA LEU A 276 9.43 20.11 -16.50
C LEU A 276 9.13 21.08 -17.64
N ALA A 277 10.07 21.24 -18.56
CA ALA A 277 9.90 21.99 -19.80
C ALA A 277 9.58 21.01 -20.95
N ALA A 278 8.31 20.69 -21.12
CA ALA A 278 7.81 19.85 -22.19
C ALA A 278 6.47 20.40 -22.70
N GLU A 279 6.10 20.10 -23.95
CA GLU A 279 4.81 20.54 -24.52
C GLU A 279 3.64 20.00 -23.71
N LYS A 280 3.70 18.70 -23.34
CA LYS A 280 2.71 18.03 -22.50
C LYS A 280 3.33 17.74 -21.15
N ASN A 281 3.35 18.76 -20.29
CA ASN A 281 4.01 18.74 -19.00
C ASN A 281 3.06 18.59 -17.81
N SER A 282 1.86 18.06 -18.03
CA SER A 282 0.88 17.86 -16.97
C SER A 282 0.69 16.40 -16.59
N TYR A 283 0.32 16.20 -15.34
CA TYR A 283 -0.04 14.90 -14.77
C TYR A 283 -1.55 14.86 -14.57
N PRO A 284 -2.26 14.02 -15.33
CA PRO A 284 -3.69 13.84 -15.11
C PRO A 284 -3.91 13.05 -13.82
N VAL A 285 -4.83 13.50 -13.00
CA VAL A 285 -5.28 12.82 -11.79
C VAL A 285 -6.73 12.47 -11.95
N TYR A 286 -7.05 11.19 -11.84
CA TYR A 286 -8.39 10.66 -12.00
C TYR A 286 -8.91 10.12 -10.67
N LEU A 287 -10.21 10.31 -10.44
CA LEU A 287 -10.99 9.56 -9.47
C LEU A 287 -11.59 8.35 -10.16
N ILE A 288 -11.21 7.17 -9.74
CA ILE A 288 -11.86 5.91 -10.09
C ILE A 288 -12.74 5.48 -8.93
N TYR A 289 -13.96 5.05 -9.19
CA TYR A 289 -14.90 4.72 -8.13
C TYR A 289 -15.98 3.72 -8.57
N ARG A 290 -16.59 3.05 -7.59
CA ARG A 290 -17.69 2.12 -7.80
C ARG A 290 -19.01 2.87 -7.93
N THR A 291 -19.74 2.64 -9.02
CA THR A 291 -21.07 3.21 -9.22
C THR A 291 -22.19 2.39 -8.55
N ASP A 292 -21.86 1.15 -8.16
CA ASP A 292 -22.77 0.21 -7.49
C ASP A 292 -22.57 0.16 -5.96
N SER A 293 -21.74 1.05 -5.40
CA SER A 293 -21.55 1.14 -3.96
C SER A 293 -22.87 1.46 -3.27
N ARG A 294 -23.20 0.67 -2.22
CA ARG A 294 -24.41 0.86 -1.40
C ARG A 294 -24.12 1.60 -0.09
N LYS A 295 -22.95 2.15 0.04
CA LYS A 295 -22.58 2.89 1.26
C LYS A 295 -23.35 4.19 1.35
N PRO A 296 -23.77 4.59 2.58
CA PRO A 296 -24.52 5.82 2.77
C PRO A 296 -23.77 7.03 2.21
N SER A 297 -24.48 7.87 1.48
CA SER A 297 -23.96 9.14 0.93
C SER A 297 -22.72 9.03 0.04
N PHE A 298 -22.40 7.83 -0.49
CA PHE A 298 -21.19 7.63 -1.32
C PHE A 298 -21.19 8.52 -2.57
N ASN A 299 -22.32 8.65 -3.26
CA ASN A 299 -22.44 9.51 -4.44
C ASN A 299 -22.19 10.98 -4.09
N GLU A 300 -22.62 11.43 -2.92
CA GLU A 300 -22.31 12.77 -2.43
C GLU A 300 -20.83 12.95 -2.16
N PHE A 301 -20.17 11.96 -1.55
CA PHE A 301 -18.72 11.97 -1.37
C PHE A 301 -17.97 12.09 -2.71
N VAL A 302 -18.37 11.31 -3.72
CA VAL A 302 -17.80 11.42 -5.07
C VAL A 302 -17.99 12.83 -5.63
N GLN A 303 -19.19 13.42 -5.47
CA GLN A 303 -19.45 14.78 -5.91
C GLN A 303 -18.59 15.81 -5.18
N LEU A 304 -18.37 15.64 -3.88
CA LEU A 304 -17.46 16.51 -3.10
C LEU A 304 -16.01 16.44 -3.61
N CYS A 305 -15.53 15.26 -4.01
CA CYS A 305 -14.22 15.13 -4.63
C CYS A 305 -14.15 15.89 -5.97
N LEU A 306 -15.20 15.80 -6.79
CA LEU A 306 -15.28 16.48 -8.08
C LEU A 306 -15.40 18.00 -7.92
N ASP A 307 -16.15 18.48 -6.93
CA ASP A 307 -16.30 19.89 -6.65
C ASP A 307 -15.01 20.50 -6.09
N ALA A 308 -14.35 19.81 -5.16
CA ALA A 308 -13.04 20.21 -4.66
C ALA A 308 -12.00 20.31 -5.79
N ALA A 309 -12.08 19.45 -6.79
CA ALA A 309 -11.19 19.49 -7.95
C ALA A 309 -11.40 20.74 -8.84
N ARG A 310 -12.61 21.30 -8.88
CA ARG A 310 -12.91 22.52 -9.63
C ARG A 310 -12.36 23.78 -8.97
N GLU A 311 -12.15 23.72 -7.67
CA GLU A 311 -11.59 24.84 -6.90
C GLU A 311 -10.05 24.87 -6.95
N VAL A 312 -9.41 23.80 -7.43
CA VAL A 312 -7.95 23.79 -7.63
C VAL A 312 -7.60 24.74 -8.75
N PRO A 313 -6.72 25.75 -8.52
CA PRO A 313 -6.28 26.66 -9.57
C PRO A 313 -5.67 25.85 -10.72
N ARG A 314 -6.28 25.90 -11.88
CA ARG A 314 -5.62 25.42 -13.11
C ARG A 314 -4.46 26.37 -13.33
N GLY A 315 -3.23 25.83 -13.25
CA GLY A 315 -2.03 26.63 -13.47
C GLY A 315 -2.22 27.50 -14.73
N GLU A 316 -2.10 28.81 -14.55
CA GLU A 316 -2.09 29.74 -15.67
C GLU A 316 -0.91 29.36 -16.58
N GLU A 317 -1.15 29.35 -17.88
CA GLU A 317 -0.22 29.06 -19.00
C GLU A 317 1.09 29.85 -18.93
#